data_aacae4b860888c25ea2fddb657793e8f
#
_entry.id   aacae4b860888c25ea2fddb657793e8f
#
_cell.length_a   1.000
_cell.length_b   1.000
_cell.length_c   1.000
_cell.angle_alpha   90.00
_cell.angle_beta   90.00
_cell.angle_gamma   90.00
#
_symmetry.space_group_name_H-M   'P 1'
#
loop_
_entity.id
_entity.type
_entity.pdbx_description
1 polymer ?
#
loop_
_entity_poly.entity_id
_entity_poly.type
_entity_poly.pdbx_seq_one_letter_code
_entity_poly.pdbx_strand_id
1 'polypeptide(L)'
;MPVTGGGADGRKNCDSEIRSEERTKKMTVDNTFMIKKLQAMKTLYAIYSPLTKMPYIECDEETFDDEVHLFSDLDMAKSYCQEMGKNKIHLAVRKLEGEKVILQFYNELFQDGVNAVLYHDEVNKTRMELGRIIKLPETENMPNAPVRNPLLQLTAAYFFQEARRPEMPKDDPERNRHLHELEEEMLVNIGRSTLILPVIEKPVQEGEESMGKQLGAVVLKNNKNEIFQPVFTDLTEIVRMYPKAIQQFRAMNVPFAKLPAQVLKNSQGFVLNPAGFNLILNRDLLNMIAQRFVPQEESKEEKKPE
;
A
#
# COMPACT_ATOMS: atom_id res chain seq x y z
N MET A 1 -29.00 -58.57 4.64
CA MET A 1 -28.80 -58.32 6.07
C MET A 1 -27.48 -57.63 6.25
N PRO A 2 -27.42 -56.67 7.12
CA PRO A 2 -26.49 -55.53 7.01
C PRO A 2 -25.21 -55.76 7.80
N VAL A 3 -24.11 -55.08 7.39
CA VAL A 3 -22.98 -54.87 8.27
C VAL A 3 -22.58 -53.41 8.23
N THR A 4 -22.73 -52.84 9.34
CA THR A 4 -22.27 -51.55 9.80
C THR A 4 -20.75 -51.46 9.85
N GLY A 5 -20.18 -50.34 9.47
CA GLY A 5 -18.79 -50.00 9.68
C GLY A 5 -18.63 -48.51 9.79
N GLY A 6 -18.82 -47.99 10.96
CA GLY A 6 -18.50 -46.58 11.26
C GLY A 6 -17.13 -46.47 11.94
N GLY A 7 -16.48 -45.38 11.79
CA GLY A 7 -15.51 -44.87 12.75
C GLY A 7 -14.04 -44.91 12.37
N ALA A 8 -13.61 -44.01 11.50
CA ALA A 8 -12.18 -43.70 11.36
C ALA A 8 -11.89 -42.24 10.92
N ASP A 9 -12.68 -41.26 11.31
CA ASP A 9 -12.46 -39.87 10.86
C ASP A 9 -12.23 -38.83 11.98
N GLY A 10 -12.28 -39.26 13.25
CA GLY A 10 -12.11 -38.37 14.40
C GLY A 10 -10.68 -38.19 14.93
N ARG A 11 -9.72 -39.02 14.52
CA ARG A 11 -8.36 -38.96 15.08
C ARG A 11 -7.37 -38.17 14.26
N LYS A 12 -7.61 -37.96 12.97
CA LYS A 12 -6.72 -37.19 12.11
C LYS A 12 -6.80 -35.68 12.30
N ASN A 13 -7.95 -35.16 12.70
CA ASN A 13 -8.11 -33.71 12.94
C ASN A 13 -7.45 -33.24 14.26
N CYS A 14 -7.49 -34.08 15.30
CA CYS A 14 -6.92 -33.71 16.60
C CYS A 14 -5.39 -33.65 16.58
N ASP A 15 -4.74 -34.51 15.82
CA ASP A 15 -3.25 -34.52 15.69
C ASP A 15 -2.73 -33.35 14.82
N SER A 16 -3.53 -32.86 13.87
CA SER A 16 -3.17 -31.69 13.07
C SER A 16 -3.33 -30.37 13.85
N GLU A 17 -4.35 -30.25 14.68
CA GLU A 17 -4.57 -29.10 15.55
C GLU A 17 -3.51 -29.02 16.67
N ILE A 18 -3.19 -30.15 17.31
CA ILE A 18 -2.15 -30.20 18.34
C ILE A 18 -0.78 -29.86 17.74
N ARG A 19 -0.46 -30.35 16.53
CA ARG A 19 0.80 -30.00 15.85
C ARG A 19 0.86 -28.54 15.39
N SER A 20 -0.28 -27.93 15.02
CA SER A 20 -0.35 -26.53 14.67
C SER A 20 -0.21 -25.63 15.91
N GLU A 21 -0.82 -26.00 17.04
CA GLU A 21 -0.67 -25.30 18.32
C GLU A 21 0.74 -25.42 18.91
N GLU A 22 1.39 -26.59 18.80
CA GLU A 22 2.79 -26.78 19.24
C GLU A 22 3.76 -26.02 18.35
N ARG A 23 3.57 -25.97 17.02
CA ARG A 23 4.35 -25.12 16.11
C ARG A 23 4.17 -23.63 16.42
N THR A 24 2.94 -23.21 16.65
CA THR A 24 2.61 -21.81 17.01
C THR A 24 3.23 -21.43 18.37
N LYS A 25 3.20 -22.31 19.36
CA LYS A 25 3.87 -22.08 20.65
C LYS A 25 5.39 -22.04 20.54
N LYS A 26 6.02 -22.89 19.73
CA LYS A 26 7.47 -22.93 19.55
C LYS A 26 7.98 -21.68 18.81
N MET A 27 7.23 -21.20 17.80
CA MET A 27 7.52 -19.94 17.11
C MET A 27 7.34 -18.71 18.01
N THR A 28 6.38 -18.71 18.94
CA THR A 28 6.12 -17.56 19.81
C THR A 28 7.21 -17.26 20.83
N VAL A 29 7.94 -18.25 21.33
CA VAL A 29 9.01 -18.05 22.31
C VAL A 29 10.25 -17.44 21.64
N ASP A 30 10.68 -17.97 20.51
CA ASP A 30 11.85 -17.47 19.77
C ASP A 30 11.59 -16.07 19.18
N ASN A 31 10.37 -15.83 18.66
CA ASN A 31 9.99 -14.53 18.10
C ASN A 31 9.99 -13.40 19.14
N THR A 32 9.70 -13.65 20.43
CA THR A 32 9.72 -12.61 21.47
C THR A 32 11.10 -12.01 21.65
N PHE A 33 12.15 -12.84 21.61
CA PHE A 33 13.53 -12.35 21.68
C PHE A 33 13.89 -11.52 20.44
N MET A 34 13.53 -12.00 19.26
CA MET A 34 13.81 -11.32 17.99
C MET A 34 13.04 -10.01 17.86
N ILE A 35 11.79 -9.94 18.33
CA ILE A 35 11.01 -8.70 18.36
C ILE A 35 11.71 -7.65 19.23
N LYS A 36 12.14 -8.03 20.46
CA LYS A 36 12.91 -7.14 21.32
C LYS A 36 14.24 -6.71 20.72
N LYS A 37 14.92 -7.62 20.01
CA LYS A 37 16.15 -7.33 19.27
C LYS A 37 15.87 -6.27 18.20
N LEU A 38 14.84 -6.44 17.37
CA LEU A 38 14.47 -5.47 16.33
C LEU A 38 14.09 -4.11 16.91
N GLN A 39 13.32 -4.09 18.01
CA GLN A 39 12.91 -2.84 18.66
C GLN A 39 14.10 -2.06 19.26
N ALA A 40 15.17 -2.75 19.62
CA ALA A 40 16.40 -2.16 20.20
C ALA A 40 17.44 -1.78 19.13
N MET A 41 17.23 -2.14 17.87
CA MET A 41 18.20 -1.87 16.79
C MET A 41 18.25 -0.38 16.45
N LYS A 42 19.47 0.11 16.23
CA LYS A 42 19.72 1.51 15.82
C LYS A 42 20.04 1.64 14.34
N THR A 43 20.28 0.52 13.66
CA THR A 43 20.55 0.47 12.23
C THR A 43 19.93 -0.80 11.66
N LEU A 44 19.19 -0.66 10.55
CA LEU A 44 18.63 -1.72 9.74
C LEU A 44 18.84 -1.38 8.26
N TYR A 45 18.81 -2.40 7.43
CA TYR A 45 18.87 -2.27 5.97
C TYR A 45 17.60 -2.85 5.37
N ALA A 46 16.81 -2.00 4.73
CA ALA A 46 15.57 -2.39 4.08
C ALA A 46 15.75 -2.46 2.56
N ILE A 47 15.04 -3.38 1.94
CA ILE A 47 15.04 -3.53 0.48
C ILE A 47 13.95 -2.68 -0.13
N TYR A 48 14.29 -1.93 -1.17
CA TYR A 48 13.40 -1.01 -1.89
C TYR A 48 13.34 -1.35 -3.37
N SER A 49 12.16 -1.17 -3.95
CA SER A 49 11.96 -1.19 -5.39
C SER A 49 12.17 0.21 -5.97
N PRO A 50 13.17 0.44 -6.84
CA PRO A 50 13.31 1.70 -7.56
C PRO A 50 12.13 2.00 -8.49
N LEU A 51 11.38 0.96 -8.89
CA LEU A 51 10.24 1.05 -9.81
C LEU A 51 9.01 1.69 -9.17
N THR A 52 8.81 1.46 -7.87
CA THR A 52 7.70 2.02 -7.09
C THR A 52 8.13 3.13 -6.15
N LYS A 53 9.43 3.20 -5.82
CA LYS A 53 10.02 4.02 -4.75
C LYS A 53 9.47 3.68 -3.36
N MET A 54 8.98 2.47 -3.20
CA MET A 54 8.44 1.90 -1.97
C MET A 54 9.35 0.76 -1.49
N PRO A 55 9.20 0.25 -0.25
CA PRO A 55 9.76 -1.02 0.12
C PRO A 55 9.38 -2.10 -0.90
N TYR A 56 10.30 -3.02 -1.18
CA TYR A 56 9.98 -4.15 -2.04
C TYR A 56 9.14 -5.14 -1.24
N ILE A 57 7.93 -5.42 -1.73
CA ILE A 57 6.94 -6.25 -1.04
C ILE A 57 6.82 -7.57 -1.79
N GLU A 58 6.85 -8.67 -1.05
CA GLU A 58 6.61 -10.02 -1.55
C GLU A 58 5.46 -10.65 -0.76
N CYS A 59 4.64 -11.46 -1.44
CA CYS A 59 3.66 -12.31 -0.79
C CYS A 59 4.29 -13.69 -0.56
N ASP A 60 4.25 -14.17 0.68
CA ASP A 60 4.68 -15.52 0.99
C ASP A 60 3.63 -16.55 0.53
N GLU A 61 4.04 -17.52 -0.27
CA GLU A 61 3.15 -18.50 -0.89
C GLU A 61 2.49 -19.47 0.11
N GLU A 62 3.07 -19.65 1.31
CA GLU A 62 2.56 -20.57 2.32
C GLU A 62 1.62 -19.89 3.33
N THR A 63 1.96 -18.67 3.74
CA THR A 63 1.22 -17.95 4.80
C THR A 63 0.33 -16.86 4.24
N PHE A 64 0.54 -16.45 2.98
CA PHE A 64 -0.12 -15.30 2.33
C PHE A 64 0.13 -13.99 3.06
N ASP A 65 1.26 -13.90 3.77
CA ASP A 65 1.70 -12.65 4.38
C ASP A 65 2.35 -11.75 3.32
N ASP A 66 1.99 -10.47 3.37
CA ASP A 66 2.65 -9.40 2.61
C ASP A 66 3.85 -8.91 3.40
N GLU A 67 5.05 -9.28 2.97
CA GLU A 67 6.26 -9.09 3.75
C GLU A 67 7.33 -8.24 3.08
N VAL A 68 8.16 -7.61 3.90
CA VAL A 68 9.36 -6.90 3.48
C VAL A 68 10.60 -7.49 4.13
N HIS A 69 11.71 -7.47 3.39
CA HIS A 69 12.99 -7.99 3.86
C HIS A 69 13.79 -6.90 4.58
N LEU A 70 14.20 -7.20 5.81
CA LEU A 70 15.12 -6.39 6.62
C LEU A 70 16.38 -7.16 6.96
N PHE A 71 17.51 -6.48 6.95
CA PHE A 71 18.82 -7.07 7.21
C PHE A 71 19.54 -6.35 8.35
N SER A 72 20.27 -7.14 9.15
CA SER A 72 21.16 -6.60 10.18
C SER A 72 22.43 -5.98 9.60
N ASP A 73 22.85 -6.45 8.42
CA ASP A 73 24.11 -6.10 7.79
C ASP A 73 23.94 -5.66 6.34
N LEU A 74 24.79 -4.70 5.90
CA LEU A 74 24.74 -4.11 4.56
C LEU A 74 25.12 -5.11 3.46
N ASP A 75 26.13 -5.95 3.72
CA ASP A 75 26.64 -6.85 2.68
C ASP A 75 25.68 -8.03 2.46
N MET A 76 24.98 -8.46 3.50
CA MET A 76 23.85 -9.39 3.37
C MET A 76 22.73 -8.79 2.51
N ALA A 77 22.34 -7.55 2.77
CA ALA A 77 21.31 -6.85 2.00
C ALA A 77 21.71 -6.68 0.51
N LYS A 78 22.98 -6.35 0.26
CA LYS A 78 23.52 -6.26 -1.12
C LYS A 78 23.53 -7.62 -1.81
N SER A 79 23.94 -8.68 -1.09
CA SER A 79 23.96 -10.03 -1.64
C SER A 79 22.56 -10.50 -2.04
N TYR A 80 21.55 -10.18 -1.21
CA TYR A 80 20.16 -10.43 -1.56
C TYR A 80 19.75 -9.67 -2.85
N CYS A 81 20.06 -8.37 -2.95
CA CYS A 81 19.78 -7.61 -4.17
C CYS A 81 20.48 -8.18 -5.41
N GLN A 82 21.72 -8.68 -5.27
CA GLN A 82 22.44 -9.32 -6.37
C GLN A 82 21.78 -10.63 -6.81
N GLU A 83 21.30 -11.42 -5.85
CA GLU A 83 20.57 -12.66 -6.16
C GLU A 83 19.26 -12.39 -6.90
N MET A 84 18.47 -11.42 -6.43
CA MET A 84 17.24 -10.98 -7.09
C MET A 84 17.52 -10.42 -8.51
N GLY A 85 18.68 -9.76 -8.68
CA GLY A 85 19.13 -9.26 -9.97
C GLY A 85 19.33 -10.35 -11.03
N LYS A 86 19.67 -11.59 -10.65
CA LYS A 86 19.76 -12.73 -11.58
C LYS A 86 18.42 -13.06 -12.21
N ASN A 87 17.34 -12.80 -11.47
CA ASN A 87 15.95 -12.93 -11.93
C ASN A 87 15.38 -11.63 -12.54
N LYS A 88 16.28 -10.66 -12.90
CA LYS A 88 15.89 -9.36 -13.47
C LYS A 88 15.01 -8.51 -12.53
N ILE A 89 15.12 -8.74 -11.22
CA ILE A 89 14.47 -7.92 -10.20
C ILE A 89 15.55 -7.00 -9.61
N HIS A 90 15.56 -5.76 -10.07
CA HIS A 90 16.56 -4.77 -9.65
C HIS A 90 16.08 -4.04 -8.40
N LEU A 91 16.78 -4.26 -7.30
CA LEU A 91 16.45 -3.73 -5.99
C LEU A 91 17.56 -2.82 -5.46
N ALA A 92 17.20 -1.96 -4.51
CA ALA A 92 18.11 -1.05 -3.84
C ALA A 92 18.08 -1.28 -2.32
N VAL A 93 19.21 -1.07 -1.67
CA VAL A 93 19.31 -1.10 -0.20
C VAL A 93 19.14 0.30 0.35
N ARG A 94 18.26 0.47 1.32
CA ARG A 94 18.11 1.70 2.11
C ARG A 94 18.56 1.46 3.54
N LYS A 95 19.55 2.25 4.02
CA LYS A 95 19.93 2.27 5.42
C LYS A 95 18.88 3.02 6.23
N LEU A 96 18.37 2.41 7.28
CA LEU A 96 17.51 3.01 8.29
C LEU A 96 18.37 3.24 9.54
N GLU A 97 18.60 4.49 9.92
CA GLU A 97 19.48 4.84 11.03
C GLU A 97 18.78 5.68 12.08
N GLY A 98 18.78 5.19 13.31
CA GLY A 98 18.13 5.81 14.47
C GLY A 98 16.71 5.30 14.72
N GLU A 99 16.36 5.24 16.00
CA GLU A 99 15.08 4.67 16.49
C GLU A 99 13.86 5.34 15.84
N LYS A 100 13.88 6.67 15.70
CA LYS A 100 12.77 7.42 15.08
C LYS A 100 12.55 7.05 13.61
N VAL A 101 13.65 6.89 12.85
CA VAL A 101 13.58 6.52 11.42
C VAL A 101 13.06 5.10 11.25
N ILE A 102 13.51 4.17 12.11
CA ILE A 102 13.06 2.78 12.10
C ILE A 102 11.59 2.69 12.49
N LEU A 103 11.16 3.41 13.53
CA LEU A 103 9.76 3.44 13.94
C LEU A 103 8.86 4.05 12.85
N GLN A 104 9.31 5.14 12.22
CA GLN A 104 8.60 5.74 11.09
C GLN A 104 8.47 4.75 9.94
N PHE A 105 9.54 4.03 9.61
CA PHE A 105 9.52 2.99 8.57
C PHE A 105 8.47 1.90 8.85
N TYR A 106 8.41 1.38 10.08
CA TYR A 106 7.37 0.40 10.42
C TYR A 106 5.94 0.96 10.31
N ASN A 107 5.74 2.24 10.64
CA ASN A 107 4.44 2.88 10.44
C ASN A 107 4.12 3.08 8.95
N GLU A 108 5.13 3.37 8.10
CA GLU A 108 4.97 3.42 6.65
C GLU A 108 4.57 2.04 6.10
N LEU A 109 5.20 0.94 6.54
CA LEU A 109 4.83 -0.42 6.15
C LEU A 109 3.35 -0.73 6.42
N PHE A 110 2.85 -0.34 7.59
CA PHE A 110 1.42 -0.51 7.90
C PHE A 110 0.51 0.27 6.95
N GLN A 111 0.91 1.47 6.52
CA GLN A 111 0.16 2.26 5.55
C GLN A 111 0.25 1.68 4.14
N ASP A 112 1.35 1.03 3.82
CA ASP A 112 1.58 0.33 2.55
C ASP A 112 0.87 -1.04 2.47
N GLY A 113 0.18 -1.47 3.55
CA GLY A 113 -0.56 -2.72 3.59
C GLY A 113 0.27 -3.95 3.99
N VAL A 114 1.54 -3.76 4.32
CA VAL A 114 2.44 -4.83 4.76
C VAL A 114 2.05 -5.30 6.16
N ASN A 115 1.93 -6.62 6.33
CA ASN A 115 1.56 -7.22 7.60
C ASN A 115 2.71 -7.96 8.30
N ALA A 116 3.79 -8.28 7.58
CA ALA A 116 4.93 -9.02 8.12
C ALA A 116 6.28 -8.41 7.73
N VAL A 117 7.29 -8.74 8.52
CA VAL A 117 8.70 -8.42 8.28
C VAL A 117 9.51 -9.71 8.31
N LEU A 118 10.30 -9.94 7.29
CA LEU A 118 11.24 -11.04 7.22
C LEU A 118 12.64 -10.51 7.55
N TYR A 119 13.06 -10.74 8.79
CA TYR A 119 14.35 -10.27 9.29
C TYR A 119 15.45 -11.29 9.08
N HIS A 120 16.57 -10.85 8.52
CA HIS A 120 17.76 -11.64 8.24
C HIS A 120 18.91 -11.19 9.13
N ASP A 121 19.45 -12.10 9.91
CA ASP A 121 20.73 -11.94 10.59
C ASP A 121 21.72 -13.02 10.11
N GLU A 122 22.94 -13.01 10.66
CA GLU A 122 24.03 -13.91 10.24
C GLU A 122 23.67 -15.41 10.35
N VAL A 123 22.72 -15.77 11.20
CA VAL A 123 22.40 -17.16 11.55
C VAL A 123 21.02 -17.56 11.08
N ASN A 124 20.05 -16.64 11.14
CA ASN A 124 18.63 -16.96 10.99
C ASN A 124 17.89 -16.00 10.06
N LYS A 125 16.81 -16.54 9.51
CA LYS A 125 15.78 -15.81 8.79
C LYS A 125 14.49 -15.95 9.61
N THR A 126 13.97 -14.85 10.14
CA THR A 126 12.84 -14.88 11.08
C THR A 126 11.72 -13.97 10.60
N ARG A 127 10.55 -14.56 10.35
CA ARG A 127 9.32 -13.81 10.05
C ARG A 127 8.65 -13.33 11.34
N MET A 128 8.20 -12.08 11.33
CA MET A 128 7.49 -11.47 12.44
C MET A 128 6.34 -10.60 11.93
N GLU A 129 5.18 -10.78 12.53
CA GLU A 129 4.03 -9.92 12.28
C GLU A 129 4.33 -8.47 12.68
N LEU A 130 3.99 -7.51 11.84
CA LEU A 130 4.25 -6.10 12.08
C LEU A 130 3.58 -5.59 13.37
N GLY A 131 2.36 -6.06 13.65
CA GLY A 131 1.61 -5.71 14.86
C GLY A 131 2.25 -6.18 16.17
N ARG A 132 3.22 -7.10 16.11
CA ARG A 132 4.02 -7.50 17.28
C ARG A 132 5.28 -6.66 17.47
N ILE A 133 5.75 -5.99 16.41
CA ILE A 133 6.93 -5.11 16.45
C ILE A 133 6.53 -3.72 16.93
N ILE A 134 5.40 -3.20 16.43
CA ILE A 134 4.85 -1.89 16.79
C ILE A 134 3.40 -2.01 17.23
N LYS A 135 2.94 -1.05 18.04
CA LYS A 135 1.51 -0.91 18.30
C LYS A 135 0.86 -0.28 17.08
N LEU A 136 0.05 -1.08 16.37
CA LEU A 136 -0.72 -0.58 15.24
C LEU A 136 -1.79 0.42 15.70
N PRO A 137 -2.06 1.48 14.93
CA PRO A 137 -3.12 2.42 15.27
C PRO A 137 -4.49 1.73 15.20
N GLU A 138 -5.29 1.88 16.25
CA GLU A 138 -6.70 1.52 16.24
C GLU A 138 -7.44 2.53 15.36
N THR A 139 -7.75 2.17 14.12
CA THR A 139 -8.38 3.09 13.15
C THR A 139 -9.83 2.79 12.88
N GLU A 140 -10.31 1.64 13.30
CA GLU A 140 -11.70 1.24 13.12
C GLU A 140 -12.60 2.08 14.05
N ASN A 141 -13.55 2.79 13.44
CA ASN A 141 -14.59 3.58 14.14
C ASN A 141 -14.15 4.90 14.82
N MET A 142 -12.99 5.46 14.50
CA MET A 142 -12.67 6.81 14.99
C MET A 142 -13.32 7.89 14.11
N PRO A 143 -14.20 8.77 14.66
CA PRO A 143 -14.63 9.97 13.95
C PRO A 143 -13.38 10.80 13.58
N ASN A 144 -13.23 11.17 12.32
CA ASN A 144 -12.07 11.89 11.79
C ASN A 144 -10.76 11.08 11.72
N ALA A 145 -10.82 9.75 11.62
CA ALA A 145 -9.64 8.95 11.31
C ALA A 145 -8.93 9.47 10.03
N PRO A 146 -7.61 9.54 10.01
CA PRO A 146 -6.90 9.94 8.80
C PRO A 146 -7.18 8.96 7.66
N VAL A 147 -7.36 9.50 6.46
CA VAL A 147 -7.52 8.69 5.25
C VAL A 147 -6.30 7.79 5.06
N ARG A 148 -6.56 6.52 4.80
CA ARG A 148 -5.58 5.48 4.50
C ARG A 148 -6.16 4.52 3.48
N ASN A 149 -5.31 4.02 2.61
CA ASN A 149 -5.68 3.07 1.56
C ASN A 149 -4.63 1.94 1.48
N PRO A 150 -4.44 1.13 2.54
CA PRO A 150 -3.38 0.13 2.58
C PRO A 150 -3.51 -0.91 1.45
N LEU A 151 -4.72 -1.40 1.17
CA LEU A 151 -4.93 -2.34 0.07
C LEU A 151 -4.61 -1.73 -1.31
N LEU A 152 -4.91 -0.44 -1.50
CA LEU A 152 -4.54 0.25 -2.74
C LEU A 152 -3.03 0.42 -2.86
N GLN A 153 -2.34 0.78 -1.77
CA GLN A 153 -0.88 0.88 -1.75
C GLN A 153 -0.23 -0.46 -2.09
N LEU A 154 -0.69 -1.53 -1.45
CA LEU A 154 -0.20 -2.89 -1.63
C LEU A 154 -0.38 -3.38 -3.07
N THR A 155 -1.61 -3.32 -3.60
CA THR A 155 -1.90 -3.80 -4.96
C THR A 155 -1.22 -2.95 -6.02
N ALA A 156 -1.06 -1.64 -5.80
CA ALA A 156 -0.26 -0.79 -6.67
C ALA A 156 1.24 -1.16 -6.62
N ALA A 157 1.77 -1.50 -5.44
CA ALA A 157 3.16 -1.96 -5.32
C ALA A 157 3.39 -3.24 -6.13
N TYR A 158 2.54 -4.26 -5.98
CA TYR A 158 2.61 -5.51 -6.74
C TYR A 158 2.52 -5.27 -8.25
N PHE A 159 1.49 -4.55 -8.69
CA PHE A 159 1.33 -4.26 -10.10
C PHE A 159 2.56 -3.54 -10.69
N PHE A 160 3.03 -2.45 -10.07
CA PHE A 160 4.14 -1.68 -10.62
C PHE A 160 5.50 -2.34 -10.44
N GLN A 161 5.70 -3.17 -9.43
CA GLN A 161 6.89 -4.00 -9.30
C GLN A 161 7.03 -4.92 -10.49
N GLU A 162 5.93 -5.53 -10.97
CA GLU A 162 5.96 -6.42 -12.12
C GLU A 162 5.85 -5.69 -13.46
N ALA A 163 4.92 -4.74 -13.61
CA ALA A 163 4.66 -4.06 -14.88
C ALA A 163 5.86 -3.24 -15.39
N ARG A 164 6.66 -2.68 -14.47
CA ARG A 164 7.82 -1.84 -14.80
C ARG A 164 9.14 -2.61 -14.83
N ARG A 165 9.14 -3.93 -14.67
CA ARG A 165 10.38 -4.74 -14.76
C ARG A 165 11.01 -4.57 -16.13
N PRO A 166 12.29 -4.17 -16.20
CA PRO A 166 12.99 -4.10 -17.48
C PRO A 166 13.26 -5.50 -18.04
N GLU A 167 13.49 -5.57 -19.36
CA GLU A 167 13.98 -6.78 -20.03
C GLU A 167 13.05 -8.02 -19.93
N MET A 168 11.79 -7.83 -19.58
CA MET A 168 10.82 -8.92 -19.58
C MET A 168 10.21 -9.12 -20.98
N PRO A 169 9.97 -10.37 -21.40
CA PRO A 169 9.29 -10.65 -22.66
C PRO A 169 7.90 -9.99 -22.69
N LYS A 170 7.58 -9.32 -23.81
CA LYS A 170 6.27 -8.69 -23.98
C LYS A 170 5.18 -9.68 -24.40
N ASP A 171 5.60 -10.77 -25.06
CA ASP A 171 4.70 -11.75 -25.66
C ASP A 171 4.60 -13.04 -24.82
N ASP A 172 4.77 -12.94 -23.49
CA ASP A 172 4.57 -14.03 -22.55
C ASP A 172 3.11 -14.06 -22.09
N PRO A 173 2.30 -15.05 -22.50
CA PRO A 173 0.88 -15.09 -22.17
C PRO A 173 0.61 -15.27 -20.68
N GLU A 174 1.47 -15.99 -19.96
CA GLU A 174 1.32 -16.23 -18.53
C GLU A 174 1.58 -14.96 -17.74
N ARG A 175 2.67 -14.28 -18.06
CA ARG A 175 2.99 -12.97 -17.49
C ARG A 175 1.91 -11.92 -17.78
N ASN A 176 1.39 -11.89 -19.02
CA ASN A 176 0.36 -10.94 -19.40
C ASN A 176 -0.95 -11.18 -18.64
N ARG A 177 -1.32 -12.46 -18.42
CA ARG A 177 -2.47 -12.81 -17.58
C ARG A 177 -2.25 -12.35 -16.14
N HIS A 178 -1.10 -12.65 -15.56
CA HIS A 178 -0.75 -12.22 -14.20
C HIS A 178 -0.77 -10.69 -14.05
N LEU A 179 -0.19 -9.96 -15.00
CA LEU A 179 -0.24 -8.49 -15.01
C LEU A 179 -1.68 -7.96 -15.07
N HIS A 180 -2.53 -8.61 -15.86
CA HIS A 180 -3.94 -8.21 -15.93
C HIS A 180 -4.67 -8.44 -14.61
N GLU A 181 -4.41 -9.54 -13.93
CA GLU A 181 -4.96 -9.85 -12.60
C GLU A 181 -4.52 -8.78 -11.57
N LEU A 182 -3.23 -8.46 -11.53
CA LEU A 182 -2.70 -7.41 -10.64
C LEU A 182 -3.26 -6.02 -10.96
N GLU A 183 -3.39 -5.68 -12.24
CA GLU A 183 -3.99 -4.41 -12.68
C GLU A 183 -5.46 -4.33 -12.24
N GLU A 184 -6.23 -5.38 -12.46
CA GLU A 184 -7.65 -5.41 -12.12
C GLU A 184 -7.87 -5.26 -10.61
N GLU A 185 -7.07 -5.94 -9.79
CA GLU A 185 -7.12 -5.81 -8.34
C GLU A 185 -6.77 -4.38 -7.87
N MET A 186 -5.74 -3.77 -8.43
CA MET A 186 -5.39 -2.38 -8.16
C MET A 186 -6.54 -1.43 -8.55
N LEU A 187 -7.15 -1.61 -9.72
CA LEU A 187 -8.25 -0.77 -10.19
C LEU A 187 -9.51 -0.89 -9.31
N VAL A 188 -9.82 -2.09 -8.83
CA VAL A 188 -10.89 -2.31 -7.83
C VAL A 188 -10.61 -1.50 -6.56
N ASN A 189 -9.39 -1.55 -6.04
CA ASN A 189 -9.01 -0.83 -4.83
C ASN A 189 -8.98 0.68 -5.04
N ILE A 190 -8.64 1.17 -6.23
CA ILE A 190 -8.80 2.60 -6.60
C ILE A 190 -10.27 2.98 -6.53
N GLY A 191 -11.17 2.21 -7.15
CA GLY A 191 -12.62 2.51 -7.18
C GLY A 191 -13.28 2.55 -5.80
N ARG A 192 -12.74 1.82 -4.84
CA ARG A 192 -13.22 1.76 -3.44
C ARG A 192 -12.56 2.78 -2.52
N SER A 193 -11.53 3.48 -2.99
CA SER A 193 -10.71 4.36 -2.15
C SER A 193 -11.40 5.69 -1.84
N THR A 194 -10.99 6.30 -0.72
CA THR A 194 -11.12 7.74 -0.47
C THR A 194 -9.73 8.33 -0.60
N LEU A 195 -9.56 9.29 -1.48
CA LEU A 195 -8.27 9.92 -1.77
C LEU A 195 -8.20 11.32 -1.18
N ILE A 196 -6.98 11.79 -0.95
CA ILE A 196 -6.73 13.14 -0.46
C ILE A 196 -6.38 14.04 -1.63
N LEU A 197 -7.21 15.07 -1.87
CA LEU A 197 -6.95 16.14 -2.81
C LEU A 197 -6.42 17.36 -2.05
N PRO A 198 -5.16 17.79 -2.24
CA PRO A 198 -4.61 18.96 -1.59
C PRO A 198 -5.20 20.23 -2.21
N VAL A 199 -5.60 21.15 -1.37
CA VAL A 199 -6.05 22.48 -1.77
C VAL A 199 -5.32 23.55 -1.00
N ILE A 200 -5.17 24.76 -1.61
CA ILE A 200 -4.50 25.90 -1.00
C ILE A 200 -5.53 26.97 -0.70
N GLU A 201 -5.49 27.58 0.48
CA GLU A 201 -6.28 28.76 0.75
C GLU A 201 -5.71 29.96 -0.03
N LYS A 202 -6.53 30.56 -0.88
CA LYS A 202 -6.16 31.81 -1.54
C LYS A 202 -6.48 33.00 -0.62
N PRO A 203 -5.57 33.97 -0.51
CA PRO A 203 -5.91 35.23 0.16
C PRO A 203 -7.08 35.89 -0.59
N VAL A 204 -8.06 36.37 0.15
CA VAL A 204 -9.15 37.19 -0.39
C VAL A 204 -8.54 38.51 -0.87
N GLN A 205 -8.76 38.89 -2.13
CA GLN A 205 -8.34 40.19 -2.62
C GLN A 205 -9.24 41.27 -1.99
N GLU A 206 -8.63 42.37 -1.52
CA GLU A 206 -9.37 43.50 -0.97
C GLU A 206 -10.37 44.04 -2.02
N GLY A 207 -11.66 43.96 -1.73
CA GLY A 207 -12.74 44.46 -2.59
C GLY A 207 -13.76 43.41 -3.06
N GLU A 208 -13.54 42.13 -2.87
CA GLU A 208 -14.55 41.08 -3.08
C GLU A 208 -15.25 40.73 -1.76
N GLU A 209 -16.54 41.11 -1.64
CA GLU A 209 -17.43 40.61 -0.59
C GLU A 209 -17.70 39.11 -0.82
N SER A 210 -16.69 38.25 -0.70
CA SER A 210 -16.90 36.81 -0.74
C SER A 210 -17.04 36.29 0.67
N MET A 211 -18.24 35.84 1.01
CA MET A 211 -18.47 35.06 2.24
C MET A 211 -17.83 33.69 2.16
N GLY A 212 -16.49 33.63 2.18
CA GLY A 212 -15.76 32.38 2.26
C GLY A 212 -14.33 32.45 1.73
N LYS A 213 -13.44 31.68 2.34
CA LYS A 213 -12.07 31.51 1.85
C LYS A 213 -12.10 30.80 0.49
N GLN A 214 -11.52 31.41 -0.54
CA GLN A 214 -11.41 30.75 -1.84
C GLN A 214 -10.34 29.65 -1.77
N LEU A 215 -10.71 28.43 -2.21
CA LEU A 215 -9.79 27.31 -2.30
C LEU A 215 -9.16 27.26 -3.71
N GLY A 216 -7.86 27.16 -3.77
CA GLY A 216 -7.11 26.95 -5.01
C GLY A 216 -6.70 25.48 -5.16
N ALA A 217 -6.80 24.95 -6.37
CA ALA A 217 -6.31 23.63 -6.67
C ALA A 217 -4.79 23.62 -6.84
N VAL A 218 -4.15 22.56 -6.36
CA VAL A 218 -2.74 22.26 -6.64
C VAL A 218 -2.64 21.60 -8.01
N VAL A 219 -1.68 22.02 -8.82
CA VAL A 219 -1.46 21.45 -10.16
C VAL A 219 0.01 21.11 -10.39
N LEU A 220 0.23 20.06 -11.17
CA LEU A 220 1.52 19.62 -11.67
C LEU A 220 1.57 19.81 -13.18
N LYS A 221 2.75 20.05 -13.72
CA LYS A 221 2.99 20.08 -15.16
C LYS A 221 4.01 19.00 -15.51
N ASN A 222 3.76 18.27 -16.57
CA ASN A 222 4.73 17.36 -17.15
C ASN A 222 5.62 18.08 -18.17
N ASN A 223 6.59 17.35 -18.76
CA ASN A 223 7.51 17.88 -19.75
C ASN A 223 6.84 18.36 -21.06
N LYS A 224 5.57 18.00 -21.27
CA LYS A 224 4.75 18.46 -22.42
C LYS A 224 3.87 19.65 -22.07
N ASN A 225 4.06 20.26 -20.88
CA ASN A 225 3.21 21.31 -20.33
C ASN A 225 1.74 20.88 -20.08
N GLU A 226 1.43 19.60 -20.09
CA GLU A 226 0.13 19.10 -19.72
C GLU A 226 -0.08 19.24 -18.22
N ILE A 227 -1.29 19.63 -17.82
CA ILE A 227 -1.64 19.92 -16.43
C ILE A 227 -2.35 18.72 -15.83
N PHE A 228 -1.93 18.33 -14.64
CA PHE A 228 -2.55 17.30 -13.81
C PHE A 228 -2.76 17.82 -12.38
N GLN A 229 -3.66 17.20 -11.65
CA GLN A 229 -3.89 17.47 -10.23
C GLN A 229 -3.30 16.32 -9.41
N PRO A 230 -2.47 16.56 -8.38
CA PRO A 230 -2.01 15.48 -7.53
C PRO A 230 -3.15 15.00 -6.62
N VAL A 231 -3.22 13.69 -6.40
CA VAL A 231 -4.04 13.06 -5.37
C VAL A 231 -3.21 12.02 -4.63
N PHE A 232 -3.58 11.72 -3.39
CA PHE A 232 -2.78 10.90 -2.50
C PHE A 232 -3.63 9.86 -1.77
N THR A 233 -3.05 8.70 -1.53
CA THR A 233 -3.66 7.62 -0.76
C THR A 233 -3.75 7.94 0.74
N ASP A 234 -2.81 8.75 1.25
CA ASP A 234 -2.65 9.10 2.65
C ASP A 234 -1.79 10.36 2.84
N LEU A 235 -1.66 10.81 4.09
CA LEU A 235 -0.86 11.99 4.41
C LEU A 235 0.66 11.78 4.25
N THR A 236 1.14 10.55 4.38
CA THR A 236 2.58 10.24 4.23
C THR A 236 3.04 10.53 2.81
N GLU A 237 2.22 10.21 1.81
CA GLU A 237 2.50 10.50 0.42
C GLU A 237 2.54 12.03 0.13
N ILE A 238 1.71 12.82 0.82
CA ILE A 238 1.78 14.29 0.73
C ILE A 238 3.09 14.80 1.33
N VAL A 239 3.48 14.30 2.51
CA VAL A 239 4.76 14.66 3.16
C VAL A 239 5.95 14.25 2.29
N ARG A 240 5.89 13.08 1.66
CA ARG A 240 6.94 12.61 0.72
C ARG A 240 7.12 13.56 -0.45
N MET A 241 6.03 14.08 -1.00
CA MET A 241 6.08 15.03 -2.11
C MET A 241 6.41 16.46 -1.67
N TYR A 242 5.88 16.91 -0.52
CA TYR A 242 5.97 18.28 -0.06
C TYR A 242 6.50 18.37 1.39
N PRO A 243 7.72 17.88 1.68
CA PRO A 243 8.22 17.76 3.05
C PRO A 243 8.34 19.11 3.80
N LYS A 244 8.47 20.22 3.08
CA LYS A 244 8.61 21.57 3.65
C LYS A 244 7.33 22.41 3.55
N ALA A 245 6.33 21.95 2.83
CA ALA A 245 5.15 22.76 2.48
C ALA A 245 3.83 22.13 2.96
N ILE A 246 3.87 21.05 3.74
CA ILE A 246 2.67 20.34 4.19
C ILE A 246 1.66 21.25 4.90
N GLN A 247 2.14 22.25 5.65
CA GLN A 247 1.29 23.20 6.39
C GLN A 247 0.54 24.18 5.49
N GLN A 248 0.93 24.31 4.21
CA GLN A 248 0.29 25.20 3.25
C GLN A 248 -0.96 24.58 2.60
N PHE A 249 -1.14 23.26 2.77
CA PHE A 249 -2.23 22.53 2.17
C PHE A 249 -3.33 22.21 3.19
N ARG A 250 -4.56 22.26 2.71
CA ARG A 250 -5.68 21.56 3.35
C ARG A 250 -5.93 20.25 2.63
N ALA A 251 -6.13 19.19 3.39
CA ALA A 251 -6.50 17.88 2.88
C ALA A 251 -8.02 17.84 2.66
N MET A 252 -8.46 17.65 1.43
CA MET A 252 -9.85 17.38 1.11
C MET A 252 -10.01 15.89 0.81
N ASN A 253 -10.76 15.18 1.66
CA ASN A 253 -11.02 13.76 1.49
C ASN A 253 -12.12 13.58 0.43
N VAL A 254 -11.79 12.90 -0.67
CA VAL A 254 -12.68 12.73 -1.82
C VAL A 254 -12.85 11.23 -2.09
N PRO A 255 -14.04 10.65 -1.85
CA PRO A 255 -14.34 9.30 -2.34
C PRO A 255 -14.14 9.21 -3.85
N PHE A 256 -13.60 8.10 -4.35
CA PHE A 256 -13.29 7.96 -5.77
C PHE A 256 -14.51 8.23 -6.67
N ALA A 257 -15.70 7.82 -6.28
CA ALA A 257 -16.95 8.09 -7.00
C ALA A 257 -17.16 9.58 -7.34
N LYS A 258 -16.64 10.49 -6.51
CA LYS A 258 -16.74 11.94 -6.70
C LYS A 258 -15.52 12.56 -7.37
N LEU A 259 -14.44 11.79 -7.54
CA LEU A 259 -13.18 12.30 -8.05
C LEU A 259 -13.25 12.78 -9.51
N PRO A 260 -13.94 12.08 -10.45
CA PRO A 260 -14.06 12.55 -11.84
C PRO A 260 -14.66 13.95 -11.96
N ALA A 261 -15.59 14.31 -11.08
CA ALA A 261 -16.21 15.65 -11.06
C ALA A 261 -15.27 16.75 -10.55
N GLN A 262 -14.14 16.41 -9.92
CA GLN A 262 -13.15 17.36 -9.42
C GLN A 262 -12.06 17.69 -10.44
N VAL A 263 -12.08 17.09 -11.64
CA VAL A 263 -11.11 17.37 -12.69
C VAL A 263 -11.31 18.77 -13.25
N LEU A 264 -10.30 19.63 -13.12
CA LEU A 264 -10.32 20.98 -13.68
C LEU A 264 -10.47 20.95 -15.21
N LYS A 265 -11.11 21.97 -15.79
CA LYS A 265 -11.35 22.06 -17.25
C LYS A 265 -10.08 21.94 -18.07
N ASN A 266 -8.97 22.51 -17.60
CA ASN A 266 -7.66 22.51 -18.26
C ASN A 266 -6.73 21.39 -17.79
N SER A 267 -7.20 20.47 -16.93
CA SER A 267 -6.44 19.32 -16.46
C SER A 267 -6.72 18.07 -17.31
N GLN A 268 -5.68 17.27 -17.55
CA GLN A 268 -5.79 15.97 -18.22
C GLN A 268 -6.34 14.88 -17.28
N GLY A 269 -6.32 15.13 -15.96
CA GLY A 269 -6.75 14.20 -14.92
C GLY A 269 -5.93 14.36 -13.65
N PHE A 270 -5.73 13.26 -12.94
CA PHE A 270 -4.96 13.23 -11.70
C PHE A 270 -3.65 12.43 -11.85
N VAL A 271 -2.72 12.70 -10.94
CA VAL A 271 -1.57 11.83 -10.68
C VAL A 271 -1.70 11.34 -9.25
N LEU A 272 -1.85 10.03 -9.08
CA LEU A 272 -1.92 9.38 -7.78
C LEU A 272 -0.51 9.09 -7.27
N ASN A 273 -0.21 9.53 -6.04
CA ASN A 273 1.08 9.40 -5.36
C ASN A 273 2.28 9.78 -6.25
N PRO A 274 2.40 11.06 -6.69
CA PRO A 274 3.42 11.47 -7.67
C PRO A 274 4.86 11.21 -7.22
N ALA A 275 5.16 11.26 -5.93
CA ALA A 275 6.48 10.97 -5.37
C ALA A 275 6.72 9.46 -5.10
N GLY A 276 5.66 8.67 -5.06
CA GLY A 276 5.66 7.22 -4.92
C GLY A 276 5.57 6.52 -6.28
N PHE A 277 4.59 5.61 -6.43
CA PHE A 277 4.40 4.81 -7.66
C PHE A 277 3.93 5.60 -8.88
N ASN A 278 3.44 6.83 -8.71
CA ASN A 278 3.17 7.80 -9.78
C ASN A 278 2.25 7.23 -10.88
N LEU A 279 0.97 7.03 -10.55
CA LEU A 279 -0.04 6.56 -11.50
C LEU A 279 -0.82 7.73 -12.10
N ILE A 280 -0.85 7.81 -13.43
CA ILE A 280 -1.68 8.78 -14.15
C ILE A 280 -3.10 8.25 -14.28
N LEU A 281 -4.05 8.97 -13.71
CA LEU A 281 -5.49 8.76 -13.85
C LEU A 281 -6.05 9.80 -14.84
N ASN A 282 -5.94 9.50 -16.14
CA ASN A 282 -6.54 10.35 -17.17
C ASN A 282 -8.07 10.25 -17.14
N ARG A 283 -8.77 11.11 -17.90
CA ARG A 283 -10.24 11.18 -17.88
C ARG A 283 -10.89 9.86 -18.29
N ASP A 284 -10.33 9.15 -19.26
CA ASP A 284 -10.89 7.88 -19.76
C ASP A 284 -10.75 6.79 -18.69
N LEU A 285 -9.58 6.69 -18.05
CA LEU A 285 -9.34 5.73 -16.97
C LEU A 285 -10.23 6.04 -15.74
N LEU A 286 -10.38 7.31 -15.36
CA LEU A 286 -11.28 7.71 -14.27
C LEU A 286 -12.72 7.26 -14.55
N ASN A 287 -13.22 7.49 -15.76
CA ASN A 287 -14.58 7.11 -16.16
C ASN A 287 -14.75 5.58 -16.20
N MET A 288 -13.76 4.87 -16.74
CA MET A 288 -13.77 3.41 -16.80
C MET A 288 -13.82 2.79 -15.38
N ILE A 289 -12.98 3.28 -14.46
CA ILE A 289 -12.98 2.80 -13.07
C ILE A 289 -14.32 3.13 -12.39
N ALA A 290 -14.84 4.35 -12.59
CA ALA A 290 -16.11 4.76 -12.00
C ALA A 290 -17.29 3.88 -12.48
N GLN A 291 -17.28 3.46 -13.74
CA GLN A 291 -18.32 2.60 -14.30
C GLN A 291 -18.21 1.13 -13.84
N ARG A 292 -16.99 0.60 -13.74
CA ARG A 292 -16.77 -0.84 -13.51
C ARG A 292 -16.67 -1.21 -12.03
N PHE A 293 -16.07 -0.34 -11.21
CA PHE A 293 -15.59 -0.73 -9.88
C PHE A 293 -16.15 0.12 -8.73
N VAL A 294 -16.86 1.21 -9.03
CA VAL A 294 -17.57 1.95 -7.99
C VAL A 294 -18.91 1.27 -7.73
N PRO A 295 -19.21 0.86 -6.49
CA PRO A 295 -20.52 0.33 -6.15
C PRO A 295 -21.61 1.36 -6.50
N GLN A 296 -22.59 0.96 -7.31
CA GLN A 296 -23.76 1.80 -7.53
C GLN A 296 -24.59 1.76 -6.24
N GLU A 297 -24.84 2.92 -5.66
CA GLU A 297 -25.85 3.01 -4.59
C GLU A 297 -27.17 2.54 -5.19
N GLU A 298 -27.73 1.43 -4.65
CA GLU A 298 -29.08 1.01 -4.96
C GLU A 298 -29.99 2.20 -4.65
N SER A 299 -30.57 2.81 -5.68
CA SER A 299 -31.58 3.82 -5.54
C SER A 299 -32.73 3.21 -4.75
N LYS A 300 -32.80 3.53 -3.46
CA LYS A 300 -34.01 3.27 -2.66
C LYS A 300 -35.10 4.13 -3.27
N GLU A 301 -35.86 3.55 -4.22
CA GLU A 301 -37.17 4.09 -4.59
C GLU A 301 -37.99 4.13 -3.30
N GLU A 302 -38.19 5.34 -2.78
CA GLU A 302 -39.24 5.61 -1.80
C GLU A 302 -40.57 5.22 -2.43
N LYS A 303 -41.04 3.99 -2.15
CA LYS A 303 -42.46 3.67 -2.33
C LYS A 303 -43.25 4.62 -1.43
N LYS A 304 -43.83 5.67 -2.02
CA LYS A 304 -44.87 6.44 -1.38
C LYS A 304 -45.99 5.47 -1.01
N PRO A 305 -46.45 5.47 0.24
CA PRO A 305 -47.70 4.76 0.57
C PRO A 305 -48.88 5.45 -0.09
N GLU A 306 -49.71 4.66 -0.76
CA GLU A 306 -51.04 5.07 -1.22
C GLU A 306 -52.00 5.33 -0.04
#